data_294567d3c4587a46b36893ff6de1aa0e
#
_entry.id   294567d3c4587a46b36893ff6de1aa0e
#
_cell.length_a   1.000
_cell.length_b   1.000
_cell.length_c   1.000
_cell.angle_alpha   90.00
_cell.angle_beta   90.00
_cell.angle_gamma   90.00
#
_symmetry.space_group_name_H-M   'P 1'
#
loop_
_entity.id
_entity.type
_entity.pdbx_description
1 polymer ?
#
loop_
_entity_poly.entity_id
_entity_poly.type
_entity_poly.pdbx_seq_one_letter_code
_entity_poly.pdbx_strand_id
1 'polypeptide(L)'
;MAGVTSSVEPGRSKASDINAILNELAAECGVATWYTGQDGQRVDVQSSTVLFALRELGLDLPEDPSALTEEVVRAATEDLLRARYSRMLAPTITAIADRPRTLHVHCIDGESLQVQIHTEDGETFNLDQLNEWVDPITVGAEQTATTFGTATFQLPALPAGWHRIEATADTTKASSTLLVSPQSLQLPEAPRTGVMAQLYSLRDRDAWGIGDYGTLEALSDSLQKLGGADFVLVNPMHAAE
;
A
#
# COMPACT_ATOMS: atom_id res chain seq x y z
N MET A 1 -5.85 -60.76 21.67
CA MET A 1 -4.93 -59.99 20.87
C MET A 1 -5.63 -59.58 19.60
N ALA A 2 -6.08 -58.36 19.52
CA ALA A 2 -6.63 -57.77 18.30
C ALA A 2 -5.89 -56.45 18.09
N GLY A 3 -5.04 -56.41 17.07
CA GLY A 3 -4.27 -55.21 16.69
C GLY A 3 -5.19 -54.23 15.99
N VAL A 4 -5.25 -53.01 16.52
CA VAL A 4 -5.87 -51.86 15.86
C VAL A 4 -4.84 -51.25 14.93
N THR A 5 -4.97 -51.49 13.63
CA THR A 5 -4.24 -50.78 12.58
C THR A 5 -4.93 -49.42 12.38
N SER A 6 -4.29 -48.37 12.86
CA SER A 6 -4.67 -46.97 12.54
C SER A 6 -4.30 -46.72 11.08
N SER A 7 -5.31 -46.65 10.22
CA SER A 7 -5.17 -46.15 8.85
C SER A 7 -5.12 -44.61 8.88
N VAL A 8 -3.94 -44.03 8.80
CA VAL A 8 -3.74 -42.61 8.55
C VAL A 8 -4.14 -42.32 7.10
N GLU A 9 -5.20 -41.57 6.89
CA GLU A 9 -5.62 -41.10 5.57
C GLU A 9 -4.58 -40.13 5.00
N PRO A 10 -3.91 -40.42 3.87
CA PRO A 10 -2.82 -39.59 3.34
C PRO A 10 -3.28 -38.28 2.66
N GLY A 11 -4.59 -38.07 2.54
CA GLY A 11 -5.13 -36.89 1.85
C GLY A 11 -5.32 -35.63 2.74
N ARG A 12 -5.48 -35.82 4.04
CA ARG A 12 -5.79 -34.72 4.98
C ARG A 12 -4.54 -33.91 5.39
N SER A 13 -3.37 -34.49 5.37
CA SER A 13 -2.10 -33.84 5.70
C SER A 13 -1.66 -32.86 4.64
N LYS A 14 -1.68 -33.22 3.35
CA LYS A 14 -1.19 -32.36 2.26
C LYS A 14 -2.03 -31.12 2.00
N ALA A 15 -3.36 -31.23 2.08
CA ALA A 15 -4.25 -30.08 1.90
C ALA A 15 -4.14 -29.06 3.07
N SER A 16 -3.87 -29.55 4.27
CA SER A 16 -3.60 -28.71 5.45
C SER A 16 -2.31 -27.91 5.27
N ASP A 17 -1.28 -28.54 4.71
CA ASP A 17 0.04 -27.92 4.51
C ASP A 17 -0.02 -26.83 3.42
N ILE A 18 -0.71 -27.09 2.29
CA ILE A 18 -0.88 -26.11 1.21
C ILE A 18 -1.65 -24.86 1.70
N ASN A 19 -2.72 -25.07 2.48
CA ASN A 19 -3.49 -23.94 3.03
C ASN A 19 -2.66 -23.11 4.01
N ALA A 20 -1.78 -23.71 4.79
CA ALA A 20 -0.88 -22.99 5.68
C ALA A 20 0.07 -22.08 4.88
N ILE A 21 0.72 -22.61 3.85
CA ILE A 21 1.64 -21.86 2.98
C ILE A 21 0.90 -20.76 2.20
N LEU A 22 -0.32 -21.03 1.72
CA LEU A 22 -1.16 -20.03 1.07
C LEU A 22 -1.52 -18.89 2.03
N ASN A 23 -1.80 -19.20 3.29
CA ASN A 23 -2.08 -18.21 4.32
C ASN A 23 -0.84 -17.35 4.67
N GLU A 24 0.35 -17.93 4.66
CA GLU A 24 1.61 -17.20 4.81
C GLU A 24 1.79 -16.21 3.65
N LEU A 25 1.59 -16.65 2.41
CA LEU A 25 1.64 -15.77 1.23
C LEU A 25 0.58 -14.67 1.30
N ALA A 26 -0.63 -14.99 1.77
CA ALA A 26 -1.70 -14.01 1.98
C ALA A 26 -1.30 -12.95 3.01
N ALA A 27 -0.67 -13.36 4.11
CA ALA A 27 -0.16 -12.43 5.13
C ALA A 27 0.91 -11.49 4.56
N GLU A 28 1.82 -12.01 3.73
CA GLU A 28 2.83 -11.21 3.02
C GLU A 28 2.19 -10.16 2.09
N CYS A 29 1.04 -10.47 1.50
CA CYS A 29 0.28 -9.57 0.63
C CYS A 29 -0.70 -8.66 1.39
N GLY A 30 -0.82 -8.80 2.71
CA GLY A 30 -1.82 -8.07 3.51
C GLY A 30 -3.25 -8.54 3.28
N VAL A 31 -3.45 -9.75 2.76
CA VAL A 31 -4.76 -10.36 2.54
C VAL A 31 -5.21 -11.06 3.82
N ALA A 32 -6.36 -10.64 4.36
CA ALA A 32 -6.91 -11.24 5.56
C ALA A 32 -7.42 -12.67 5.27
N THR A 33 -6.99 -13.63 6.09
CA THR A 33 -7.44 -15.03 6.03
C THR A 33 -8.52 -15.36 7.04
N TRP A 34 -8.90 -14.38 7.86
CA TRP A 34 -10.01 -14.45 8.81
C TRP A 34 -10.52 -13.05 9.16
N TYR A 35 -11.72 -12.97 9.68
CA TYR A 35 -12.31 -11.72 10.20
C TYR A 35 -13.20 -12.01 11.41
N THR A 36 -13.58 -10.95 12.14
CA THR A 36 -14.53 -11.07 13.24
C THR A 36 -15.95 -10.87 12.70
N GLY A 37 -16.79 -11.88 12.85
CA GLY A 37 -18.22 -11.84 12.47
C GLY A 37 -19.03 -10.87 13.33
N GLN A 38 -20.30 -10.64 12.95
CA GLN A 38 -21.21 -9.78 13.72
C GLN A 38 -21.54 -10.31 15.12
N ASP A 39 -21.39 -11.62 15.31
CA ASP A 39 -21.54 -12.31 16.61
C ASP A 39 -20.27 -12.24 17.48
N GLY A 40 -19.22 -11.56 17.02
CA GLY A 40 -17.94 -11.47 17.69
C GLY A 40 -17.06 -12.72 17.56
N GLN A 41 -17.47 -13.73 16.79
CA GLN A 41 -16.70 -14.94 16.58
C GLN A 41 -15.75 -14.78 15.40
N ARG A 42 -14.64 -15.53 15.43
CA ARG A 42 -13.71 -15.63 14.31
C ARG A 42 -14.35 -16.42 13.16
N VAL A 43 -14.30 -15.86 11.98
CA VAL A 43 -14.71 -16.51 10.72
C VAL A 43 -13.49 -16.63 9.82
N ASP A 44 -13.12 -17.85 9.46
CA ASP A 44 -12.02 -18.09 8.54
C ASP A 44 -12.51 -17.91 7.09
N VAL A 45 -11.67 -17.23 6.28
CA VAL A 45 -11.93 -17.03 4.85
C VAL A 45 -11.60 -18.32 4.10
N GLN A 46 -12.45 -18.70 3.15
CA GLN A 46 -12.21 -19.89 2.33
C GLN A 46 -10.94 -19.73 1.49
N SER A 47 -10.16 -20.80 1.37
CA SER A 47 -8.90 -20.78 0.60
C SER A 47 -9.10 -20.38 -0.87
N SER A 48 -10.24 -20.70 -1.47
CA SER A 48 -10.60 -20.25 -2.83
C SER A 48 -10.76 -18.74 -2.93
N THR A 49 -11.31 -18.08 -1.90
CA THR A 49 -11.44 -16.62 -1.85
C THR A 49 -10.08 -15.96 -1.64
N VAL A 50 -9.24 -16.54 -0.78
CA VAL A 50 -7.85 -16.07 -0.58
C VAL A 50 -7.07 -16.17 -1.89
N LEU A 51 -7.16 -17.32 -2.58
CA LEU A 51 -6.51 -17.56 -3.87
C LEU A 51 -6.97 -16.54 -4.93
N PHE A 52 -8.27 -16.30 -5.02
CA PHE A 52 -8.82 -15.28 -5.92
C PHE A 52 -8.23 -13.91 -5.62
N ALA A 53 -8.23 -13.47 -4.35
CA ALA A 53 -7.70 -12.16 -3.96
C ALA A 53 -6.20 -12.01 -4.31
N LEU A 54 -5.40 -13.06 -4.09
CA LEU A 54 -3.97 -13.04 -4.43
C LEU A 54 -3.74 -12.92 -5.94
N ARG A 55 -4.56 -13.60 -6.76
CA ARG A 55 -4.51 -13.47 -8.21
C ARG A 55 -4.88 -12.05 -8.69
N GLU A 56 -5.92 -11.45 -8.12
CA GLU A 56 -6.30 -10.06 -8.42
C GLU A 56 -5.24 -9.05 -8.00
N LEU A 57 -4.38 -9.39 -7.03
CA LEU A 57 -3.18 -8.63 -6.69
C LEU A 57 -2.02 -8.84 -7.68
N GLY A 58 -2.20 -9.68 -8.69
CA GLY A 58 -1.25 -9.92 -9.77
C GLY A 58 -0.25 -11.05 -9.53
N LEU A 59 -0.49 -11.93 -8.54
CA LEU A 59 0.36 -13.10 -8.33
C LEU A 59 0.03 -14.17 -9.38
N ASP A 60 1.06 -14.85 -9.90
CA ASP A 60 0.92 -15.96 -10.84
C ASP A 60 0.51 -17.24 -10.11
N LEU A 61 -0.79 -17.37 -9.90
CA LEU A 61 -1.42 -18.50 -9.21
C LEU A 61 -2.54 -19.10 -10.09
N PRO A 62 -2.81 -20.42 -10.01
CA PRO A 62 -3.82 -21.07 -10.84
C PRO A 62 -5.24 -20.57 -10.51
N GLU A 63 -6.10 -20.59 -11.52
CA GLU A 63 -7.53 -20.27 -11.33
C GLU A 63 -8.27 -21.37 -10.57
N ASP A 64 -7.96 -22.63 -10.94
CA ASP A 64 -8.52 -23.80 -10.30
C ASP A 64 -7.78 -24.11 -8.99
N PRO A 65 -8.44 -24.04 -7.83
CA PRO A 65 -7.82 -24.40 -6.55
C PRO A 65 -7.24 -25.83 -6.51
N SER A 66 -7.75 -26.73 -7.34
CA SER A 66 -7.24 -28.12 -7.42
C SER A 66 -5.86 -28.23 -8.07
N ALA A 67 -5.46 -27.24 -8.85
CA ALA A 67 -4.13 -27.12 -9.45
C ALA A 67 -3.11 -26.44 -8.52
N LEU A 68 -3.53 -25.98 -7.35
CA LEU A 68 -2.64 -25.35 -6.39
C LEU A 68 -1.73 -26.40 -5.74
N THR A 69 -0.44 -26.21 -5.89
CA THR A 69 0.58 -27.07 -5.28
C THR A 69 1.51 -26.24 -4.40
N GLU A 70 2.21 -26.89 -3.49
CA GLU A 70 3.22 -26.22 -2.65
C GLU A 70 4.28 -25.51 -3.50
N GLU A 71 4.72 -26.16 -4.58
CA GLU A 71 5.71 -25.61 -5.51
C GLU A 71 5.23 -24.31 -6.17
N VAL A 72 3.98 -24.28 -6.63
CA VAL A 72 3.37 -23.07 -7.23
C VAL A 72 3.28 -21.93 -6.22
N VAL A 73 2.84 -22.19 -4.98
CA VAL A 73 2.75 -21.15 -3.94
C VAL A 73 4.14 -20.65 -3.56
N ARG A 74 5.12 -21.53 -3.45
CA ARG A 74 6.52 -21.15 -3.15
C ARG A 74 7.13 -20.30 -4.28
N ALA A 75 6.90 -20.66 -5.53
CA ALA A 75 7.35 -19.86 -6.68
C ALA A 75 6.73 -18.45 -6.66
N ALA A 76 5.41 -18.36 -6.45
CA ALA A 76 4.74 -17.06 -6.33
C ALA A 76 5.25 -16.22 -5.14
N THR A 77 5.58 -16.88 -4.02
CA THR A 77 6.18 -16.20 -2.85
C THR A 77 7.59 -15.69 -3.18
N GLU A 78 8.39 -16.49 -3.87
CA GLU A 78 9.73 -16.11 -4.30
C GLU A 78 9.69 -14.90 -5.24
N ASP A 79 8.80 -14.91 -6.23
CA ASP A 79 8.63 -13.80 -7.17
C ASP A 79 8.17 -12.52 -6.45
N LEU A 80 7.25 -12.63 -5.50
CA LEU A 80 6.81 -11.52 -4.65
C LEU A 80 7.98 -10.93 -3.85
N LEU A 81 8.75 -11.78 -3.17
CA LEU A 81 9.90 -11.34 -2.37
C LEU A 81 10.98 -10.71 -3.26
N ARG A 82 11.27 -11.32 -4.41
CA ARG A 82 12.20 -10.76 -5.40
C ARG A 82 11.75 -9.38 -5.86
N ALA A 83 10.49 -9.21 -6.25
CA ALA A 83 9.93 -7.93 -6.68
C ALA A 83 9.96 -6.87 -5.56
N ARG A 84 9.75 -7.27 -4.30
CA ARG A 84 9.78 -6.39 -3.12
C ARG A 84 11.21 -5.92 -2.83
N TYR A 85 12.15 -6.84 -2.69
CA TYR A 85 13.51 -6.55 -2.23
C TYR A 85 14.45 -6.05 -3.34
N SER A 86 14.17 -6.33 -4.61
CA SER A 86 14.87 -5.69 -5.73
C SER A 86 14.49 -4.21 -5.91
N ARG A 87 13.41 -3.78 -5.30
CA ARG A 87 13.01 -2.37 -5.30
C ARG A 87 13.72 -1.64 -4.16
N MET A 88 14.71 -0.84 -4.49
CA MET A 88 15.53 -0.09 -3.54
C MET A 88 14.70 0.83 -2.64
N LEU A 89 13.75 1.57 -3.19
CA LEU A 89 12.84 2.49 -2.50
C LEU A 89 11.38 2.18 -2.83
N ALA A 90 10.48 2.37 -1.87
CA ALA A 90 9.04 2.36 -2.16
C ALA A 90 8.69 3.47 -3.16
N PRO A 91 7.67 3.31 -4.04
CA PRO A 91 7.30 4.33 -5.03
C PRO A 91 6.97 5.69 -4.42
N THR A 92 6.39 5.67 -3.23
CA THR A 92 6.11 6.85 -2.41
C THR A 92 6.41 6.53 -0.96
N ILE A 93 7.10 7.43 -0.30
CA ILE A 93 7.42 7.37 1.11
C ILE A 93 6.64 8.48 1.80
N THR A 94 5.97 8.18 2.91
CA THR A 94 5.21 9.17 3.66
C THR A 94 5.85 9.42 5.01
N ALA A 95 5.84 10.66 5.49
CA ALA A 95 6.26 11.02 6.83
C ALA A 95 5.31 12.07 7.42
N ILE A 96 5.40 12.30 8.71
CA ILE A 96 4.66 13.36 9.41
C ILE A 96 5.68 14.45 9.77
N ALA A 97 5.33 15.71 9.49
CA ALA A 97 6.17 16.86 9.78
C ALA A 97 6.63 16.86 11.25
N ASP A 98 7.86 17.27 11.48
CA ASP A 98 8.50 17.36 12.78
C ASP A 98 8.57 16.04 13.58
N ARG A 99 8.33 14.90 12.91
CA ARG A 99 8.48 13.58 13.52
C ARG A 99 9.58 12.80 12.83
N PRO A 100 10.53 12.24 13.60
CA PRO A 100 11.53 11.35 13.02
C PRO A 100 10.84 10.08 12.50
N ARG A 101 11.34 9.55 11.40
CA ARG A 101 10.90 8.29 10.81
C ARG A 101 12.08 7.48 10.33
N THR A 102 12.01 6.19 10.53
CA THR A 102 12.96 5.24 9.97
C THR A 102 12.61 4.92 8.51
N LEU A 103 13.63 4.94 7.66
CA LEU A 103 13.57 4.56 6.25
C LEU A 103 14.38 3.28 6.04
N HIS A 104 13.77 2.27 5.44
CA HIS A 104 14.46 1.07 4.98
C HIS A 104 14.74 1.18 3.49
N VAL A 105 15.97 0.88 3.11
CA VAL A 105 16.44 0.91 1.72
C VAL A 105 17.04 -0.44 1.39
N HIS A 106 16.57 -1.08 0.32
CA HIS A 106 17.05 -2.39 -0.10
C HIS A 106 18.14 -2.25 -1.17
N CYS A 107 19.14 -3.10 -1.10
CA CYS A 107 20.20 -3.21 -2.11
C CYS A 107 20.72 -4.66 -2.15
N ILE A 108 21.62 -4.96 -3.04
CA ILE A 108 22.35 -6.23 -2.97
C ILE A 108 23.20 -6.22 -1.69
N ASP A 109 23.17 -7.34 -0.98
CA ASP A 109 23.91 -7.47 0.28
C ASP A 109 25.40 -7.20 0.10
N GLY A 110 25.96 -6.34 0.95
CA GLY A 110 27.35 -5.91 0.90
C GLY A 110 27.66 -4.70 0.00
N GLU A 111 26.70 -4.16 -0.76
CA GLU A 111 26.90 -2.92 -1.51
C GLU A 111 26.99 -1.69 -0.59
N SER A 112 27.80 -0.71 -0.98
CA SER A 112 27.79 0.62 -0.35
C SER A 112 26.54 1.38 -0.74
N LEU A 113 25.92 2.08 0.20
CA LEU A 113 24.68 2.77 -0.03
C LEU A 113 24.76 4.23 0.45
N GLN A 114 24.33 5.16 -0.41
CA GLN A 114 24.20 6.58 -0.10
C GLN A 114 22.75 7.01 -0.32
N VAL A 115 22.20 7.76 0.61
CA VAL A 115 20.82 8.27 0.54
C VAL A 115 20.82 9.78 0.74
N GLN A 116 20.11 10.48 -0.14
CA GLN A 116 19.96 11.94 -0.11
C GLN A 116 18.48 12.32 -0.16
N ILE A 117 18.13 13.40 0.52
CA ILE A 117 16.83 14.06 0.42
C ILE A 117 17.03 15.41 -0.26
N HIS A 118 16.18 15.68 -1.24
CA HIS A 118 16.04 16.99 -1.88
C HIS A 118 14.68 17.55 -1.47
N THR A 119 14.69 18.66 -0.73
CA THR A 119 13.46 19.30 -0.29
C THR A 119 12.79 20.08 -1.40
N GLU A 120 11.51 20.39 -1.22
CA GLU A 120 10.75 21.26 -2.13
C GLU A 120 11.39 22.65 -2.27
N ASP A 121 11.99 23.15 -1.19
CA ASP A 121 12.68 24.45 -1.14
C ASP A 121 14.10 24.42 -1.73
N GLY A 122 14.57 23.27 -2.20
CA GLY A 122 15.86 23.11 -2.88
C GLY A 122 17.05 22.78 -1.96
N GLU A 123 16.83 22.52 -0.68
CA GLU A 123 17.88 22.03 0.21
C GLU A 123 18.19 20.54 -0.06
N THR A 124 19.42 20.14 0.26
CA THR A 124 19.83 18.74 0.10
C THR A 124 20.47 18.24 1.39
N PHE A 125 20.02 17.09 1.86
CA PHE A 125 20.52 16.42 3.05
C PHE A 125 21.07 15.04 2.68
N ASN A 126 22.27 14.70 3.17
CA ASN A 126 22.75 13.33 3.18
C ASN A 126 22.20 12.65 4.45
N LEU A 127 21.75 11.42 4.32
CA LEU A 127 21.30 10.64 5.47
C LEU A 127 22.43 9.74 5.96
N ASP A 128 22.57 9.67 7.28
CA ASP A 128 23.45 8.72 7.93
C ASP A 128 22.74 7.39 8.13
N GLN A 129 23.41 6.30 7.79
CA GLN A 129 22.92 4.95 8.04
C GLN A 129 22.97 4.66 9.53
N LEU A 130 21.88 4.12 10.06
CA LEU A 130 21.83 3.65 11.44
C LEU A 130 22.55 2.32 11.58
N ASN A 131 23.19 2.11 12.72
CA ASN A 131 23.80 0.83 13.05
C ASN A 131 22.75 -0.15 13.57
N GLU A 132 21.78 -0.46 12.72
CA GLU A 132 20.72 -1.43 12.97
C GLU A 132 20.89 -2.61 12.03
N TRP A 133 20.94 -3.82 12.58
CA TRP A 133 21.02 -5.03 11.80
C TRP A 133 19.64 -5.49 11.39
N VAL A 134 19.45 -5.72 10.09
CA VAL A 134 18.29 -6.40 9.52
C VAL A 134 18.82 -7.64 8.79
N ASP A 135 18.27 -8.81 9.11
CA ASP A 135 18.70 -10.04 8.47
C ASP A 135 18.50 -9.96 6.95
N PRO A 136 19.54 -10.26 6.15
CA PRO A 136 19.42 -10.26 4.70
C PRO A 136 18.50 -11.39 4.24
N ILE A 137 17.82 -11.16 3.11
CA ILE A 137 16.91 -12.13 2.50
C ILE A 137 17.52 -12.68 1.23
N THR A 138 17.63 -14.00 1.16
CA THR A 138 18.09 -14.71 -0.05
C THR A 138 16.89 -15.23 -0.81
N VAL A 139 16.76 -14.86 -2.08
CA VAL A 139 15.67 -15.24 -2.97
C VAL A 139 16.22 -15.95 -4.19
N GLY A 140 15.67 -17.13 -4.49
CA GLY A 140 16.07 -17.97 -5.62
C GLY A 140 16.72 -19.28 -5.22
N ALA A 141 16.85 -20.19 -6.19
CA ALA A 141 17.54 -21.47 -6.02
C ALA A 141 19.06 -21.24 -5.97
N GLU A 142 19.81 -22.19 -5.37
CA GLU A 142 21.26 -22.09 -5.07
C GLU A 142 22.13 -21.45 -6.17
N GLN A 143 21.83 -21.68 -7.44
CA GLN A 143 22.62 -21.19 -8.57
C GLN A 143 22.18 -19.80 -9.08
N THR A 144 20.97 -19.37 -8.76
CA THR A 144 20.36 -18.09 -9.16
C THR A 144 19.97 -17.23 -7.97
N ALA A 145 20.37 -17.63 -6.78
CA ALA A 145 20.04 -16.94 -5.54
C ALA A 145 20.64 -15.53 -5.53
N THR A 146 19.84 -14.57 -5.12
CA THR A 146 20.26 -13.21 -4.87
C THR A 146 19.99 -12.90 -3.41
N THR A 147 21.00 -12.39 -2.71
CA THR A 147 20.86 -11.93 -1.33
C THR A 147 20.68 -10.42 -1.33
N PHE A 148 19.59 -9.97 -0.74
CA PHE A 148 19.25 -8.57 -0.56
C PHE A 148 19.49 -8.16 0.89
N GLY A 149 20.24 -7.09 1.07
CA GLY A 149 20.41 -6.41 2.33
C GLY A 149 19.37 -5.30 2.50
N THR A 150 19.12 -4.91 3.75
CA THR A 150 18.28 -3.77 4.11
C THR A 150 19.08 -2.83 5.01
N ALA A 151 19.34 -1.63 4.54
CA ALA A 151 19.95 -0.58 5.33
C ALA A 151 18.88 0.35 5.92
N THR A 152 19.08 0.75 7.15
CA THR A 152 18.17 1.61 7.90
C THR A 152 18.74 3.01 8.00
N PHE A 153 17.93 4.02 7.68
CA PHE A 153 18.29 5.44 7.76
C PHE A 153 17.29 6.19 8.62
N GLN A 154 17.77 7.24 9.30
CA GLN A 154 16.90 8.15 10.03
C GLN A 154 16.55 9.33 9.14
N LEU A 155 15.25 9.51 8.83
CA LEU A 155 14.77 10.74 8.23
C LEU A 155 14.83 11.86 9.26
N PRO A 156 15.41 13.04 8.92
CA PRO A 156 15.36 14.20 9.79
C PRO A 156 13.92 14.73 9.93
N ALA A 157 13.71 15.62 10.88
CA ALA A 157 12.49 16.40 10.93
C ALA A 157 12.43 17.33 9.70
N LEU A 158 11.42 17.13 8.88
CA LEU A 158 11.21 17.89 7.63
C LEU A 158 9.92 18.71 7.73
N PRO A 159 9.84 19.87 7.07
CA PRO A 159 8.60 20.58 6.92
C PRO A 159 7.60 19.79 6.07
N ALA A 160 6.31 20.07 6.26
CA ALA A 160 5.28 19.51 5.37
C ALA A 160 5.51 19.97 3.93
N GLY A 161 5.43 19.04 2.98
CA GLY A 161 5.69 19.34 1.56
C GLY A 161 5.98 18.09 0.74
N TRP A 162 6.33 18.30 -0.52
CA TRP A 162 6.69 17.29 -1.50
C TRP A 162 8.21 17.31 -1.68
N HIS A 163 8.86 16.30 -1.17
CA HIS A 163 10.31 16.16 -1.26
C HIS A 163 10.65 14.96 -2.15
N ARG A 164 11.93 14.79 -2.45
CA ARG A 164 12.44 13.67 -3.22
C ARG A 164 13.55 12.98 -2.44
N ILE A 165 13.52 11.64 -2.41
CA ILE A 165 14.60 10.80 -1.90
C ILE A 165 15.32 10.19 -3.10
N GLU A 166 16.65 10.21 -3.07
CA GLU A 166 17.51 9.47 -3.97
C GLU A 166 18.36 8.51 -3.16
N ALA A 167 18.40 7.25 -3.59
CA ALA A 167 19.30 6.23 -3.06
C ALA A 167 20.22 5.73 -4.17
N THR A 168 21.51 5.62 -3.89
CA THR A 168 22.53 5.17 -4.84
C THR A 168 23.33 4.07 -4.16
N ALA A 169 23.32 2.88 -4.75
CA ALA A 169 24.18 1.76 -4.43
C ALA A 169 25.28 1.64 -5.50
N ASP A 170 26.20 0.68 -5.33
CA ASP A 170 27.31 0.50 -6.25
C ASP A 170 26.84 0.21 -7.69
N THR A 171 25.75 -0.54 -7.85
CA THR A 171 25.24 -0.97 -9.16
C THR A 171 23.92 -0.33 -9.56
N THR A 172 23.17 0.25 -8.62
CA THR A 172 21.80 0.73 -8.86
C THR A 172 21.56 2.10 -8.25
N LYS A 173 20.62 2.82 -8.86
CA LYS A 173 20.13 4.11 -8.36
C LYS A 173 18.62 4.14 -8.43
N ALA A 174 17.97 4.67 -7.38
CA ALA A 174 16.53 4.85 -7.33
C ALA A 174 16.17 6.24 -6.80
N SER A 175 14.99 6.70 -7.19
CA SER A 175 14.40 7.94 -6.70
C SER A 175 12.94 7.69 -6.33
N SER A 176 12.49 8.35 -5.28
CA SER A 176 11.12 8.24 -4.78
C SER A 176 10.59 9.59 -4.30
N THR A 177 9.27 9.77 -4.38
CA THR A 177 8.61 10.91 -3.75
C THR A 177 8.55 10.70 -2.23
N LEU A 178 8.98 11.70 -1.47
CA LEU A 178 8.77 11.78 -0.03
C LEU A 178 7.69 12.82 0.27
N LEU A 179 6.52 12.35 0.65
CA LEU A 179 5.40 13.18 1.05
C LEU A 179 5.39 13.37 2.56
N VAL A 180 5.65 14.58 3.01
CA VAL A 180 5.59 14.94 4.42
C VAL A 180 4.27 15.68 4.68
N SER A 181 3.39 15.04 5.45
CA SER A 181 2.11 15.60 5.84
C SER A 181 2.22 16.42 7.12
N PRO A 182 1.37 17.44 7.34
CA PRO A 182 1.28 18.09 8.64
C PRO A 182 0.80 17.09 9.72
N GLN A 183 1.09 17.38 10.99
CA GLN A 183 0.68 16.54 12.11
C GLN A 183 -0.85 16.47 12.27
N SER A 184 -1.54 17.52 11.91
CA SER A 184 -2.99 17.62 11.92
C SER A 184 -3.46 18.64 10.91
N LEU A 185 -4.65 18.46 10.39
CA LEU A 185 -5.34 19.48 9.62
C LEU A 185 -5.95 20.48 10.60
N GLN A 186 -5.73 21.75 10.34
CA GLN A 186 -6.35 22.82 11.13
C GLN A 186 -7.83 22.91 10.77
N LEU A 187 -8.66 22.91 11.79
CA LEU A 187 -10.08 23.23 11.63
C LEU A 187 -10.24 24.76 11.50
N PRO A 188 -11.29 25.22 10.82
CA PRO A 188 -11.64 26.64 10.82
C PRO A 188 -11.77 27.18 12.24
N GLU A 189 -11.28 28.40 12.50
CA GLU A 189 -11.33 29.03 13.83
C GLU A 189 -12.77 29.26 14.33
N ALA A 190 -13.71 29.40 13.41
CA ALA A 190 -15.12 29.56 13.71
C ALA A 190 -15.96 28.49 12.97
N PRO A 191 -17.13 28.13 13.51
CA PRO A 191 -18.07 27.24 12.82
C PRO A 191 -18.38 27.81 11.41
N ARG A 192 -18.37 26.92 10.42
CA ARG A 192 -18.68 27.24 9.02
C ARG A 192 -19.98 26.56 8.63
N THR A 193 -20.78 27.27 7.86
CA THR A 193 -22.03 26.76 7.30
C THR A 193 -21.84 26.55 5.80
N GLY A 194 -22.24 25.38 5.30
CA GLY A 194 -22.16 25.07 3.89
C GLY A 194 -23.41 24.43 3.33
N VAL A 195 -23.49 24.40 2.01
CA VAL A 195 -24.54 23.73 1.26
C VAL A 195 -23.95 22.49 0.59
N MET A 196 -24.62 21.36 0.73
CA MET A 196 -24.30 20.17 -0.06
C MET A 196 -25.20 20.13 -1.29
N ALA A 197 -24.59 19.97 -2.47
CA ALA A 197 -25.30 19.91 -3.73
C ALA A 197 -24.83 18.71 -4.56
N GLN A 198 -25.76 18.00 -5.16
CA GLN A 198 -25.49 17.03 -6.19
C GLN A 198 -25.43 17.75 -7.54
N LEU A 199 -24.24 18.00 -8.06
CA LEU A 199 -24.04 18.83 -9.25
C LEU A 199 -24.92 18.37 -10.42
N TYR A 200 -24.96 17.07 -10.69
CA TYR A 200 -25.76 16.50 -11.78
C TYR A 200 -27.27 16.71 -11.65
N SER A 201 -27.77 17.00 -10.45
CA SER A 201 -29.21 17.26 -10.20
C SER A 201 -29.59 18.74 -10.22
N LEU A 202 -28.59 19.62 -10.21
CA LEU A 202 -28.84 21.05 -10.34
C LEU A 202 -29.33 21.39 -11.74
N ARG A 203 -30.18 22.41 -11.82
CA ARG A 203 -30.72 22.90 -13.09
C ARG A 203 -30.51 24.38 -13.20
N ASP A 204 -30.07 24.78 -14.37
CA ASP A 204 -29.96 26.16 -14.80
C ASP A 204 -30.55 26.29 -16.21
N ARG A 205 -30.88 27.52 -16.61
CA ARG A 205 -31.45 27.79 -17.95
C ARG A 205 -30.47 27.50 -19.07
N ASP A 206 -29.19 27.69 -18.78
CA ASP A 206 -28.09 27.52 -19.75
C ASP A 206 -27.46 26.12 -19.70
N ALA A 207 -27.88 25.29 -18.73
CA ALA A 207 -27.37 23.92 -18.61
C ALA A 207 -28.05 22.97 -19.61
N TRP A 208 -27.32 21.99 -20.11
CA TRP A 208 -27.78 21.00 -21.10
C TRP A 208 -28.64 19.88 -20.51
N GLY A 209 -29.38 20.19 -19.42
CA GLY A 209 -30.27 19.24 -18.73
C GLY A 209 -29.60 18.50 -17.56
N ILE A 210 -28.31 18.68 -17.35
CA ILE A 210 -27.50 18.21 -16.22
C ILE A 210 -26.66 19.37 -15.75
N GLY A 211 -26.46 19.51 -14.42
CA GLY A 211 -25.62 20.56 -13.87
C GLY A 211 -24.15 20.35 -14.21
N ASP A 212 -23.52 21.43 -14.59
CA ASP A 212 -22.11 21.52 -15.00
C ASP A 212 -21.36 22.55 -14.13
N TYR A 213 -20.12 22.87 -14.51
CA TYR A 213 -19.30 23.86 -13.79
C TYR A 213 -19.91 25.28 -13.84
N GLY A 214 -20.59 25.65 -14.92
CA GLY A 214 -21.33 26.93 -15.01
C GLY A 214 -22.48 26.96 -14.01
N THR A 215 -23.21 25.86 -13.87
CA THR A 215 -24.26 25.71 -12.85
C THR A 215 -23.70 25.82 -11.44
N LEU A 216 -22.50 25.25 -11.18
CA LEU A 216 -21.82 25.37 -9.89
C LEU A 216 -21.40 26.81 -9.59
N GLU A 217 -20.87 27.52 -10.58
CA GLU A 217 -20.53 28.94 -10.46
C GLU A 217 -21.77 29.78 -10.11
N ALA A 218 -22.85 29.60 -10.85
CA ALA A 218 -24.12 30.30 -10.61
C ALA A 218 -24.71 30.00 -9.21
N LEU A 219 -24.59 28.75 -8.73
CA LEU A 219 -24.96 28.39 -7.36
C LEU A 219 -24.09 29.10 -6.34
N SER A 220 -22.78 29.07 -6.53
CA SER A 220 -21.80 29.72 -5.63
C SER A 220 -22.03 31.21 -5.52
N ASP A 221 -22.25 31.89 -6.63
CA ASP A 221 -22.60 33.30 -6.69
C ASP A 221 -23.90 33.65 -5.95
N SER A 222 -24.89 32.79 -6.12
CA SER A 222 -26.19 32.96 -5.45
C SER A 222 -26.07 32.80 -3.94
N LEU A 223 -25.32 31.82 -3.47
CA LEU A 223 -25.05 31.57 -2.06
C LEU A 223 -24.24 32.70 -1.43
N GLN A 224 -23.25 33.23 -2.15
CA GLN A 224 -22.48 34.41 -1.69
C GLN A 224 -23.36 35.64 -1.54
N LYS A 225 -24.23 35.94 -2.51
CA LYS A 225 -25.17 37.07 -2.47
C LYS A 225 -26.18 36.93 -1.33
N LEU A 226 -26.61 35.72 -1.01
CA LEU A 226 -27.52 35.47 0.09
C LEU A 226 -26.84 35.50 1.46
N GLY A 227 -25.51 35.47 1.50
CA GLY A 227 -24.73 35.50 2.74
C GLY A 227 -24.90 34.29 3.62
N GLY A 228 -25.31 33.13 3.04
CA GLY A 228 -25.76 31.98 3.79
C GLY A 228 -24.80 30.76 3.80
N ALA A 229 -23.70 30.83 3.06
CA ALA A 229 -22.79 29.66 3.00
C ALA A 229 -21.32 30.11 2.88
N ASP A 230 -20.46 29.42 3.64
CA ASP A 230 -19.00 29.58 3.59
C ASP A 230 -18.36 28.62 2.57
N PHE A 231 -19.03 27.54 2.23
CA PHE A 231 -18.53 26.53 1.28
C PHE A 231 -19.69 25.78 0.60
N VAL A 232 -19.38 25.16 -0.53
CA VAL A 232 -20.27 24.21 -1.23
C VAL A 232 -19.57 22.86 -1.27
N LEU A 233 -20.21 21.82 -0.74
CA LEU A 233 -19.77 20.45 -0.87
C LEU A 233 -20.51 19.83 -2.06
N VAL A 234 -19.77 19.38 -3.05
CA VAL A 234 -20.32 18.72 -4.23
C VAL A 234 -20.00 17.21 -4.19
N ASN A 235 -20.84 16.39 -4.78
CA ASN A 235 -20.54 14.98 -5.02
C ASN A 235 -19.38 14.86 -6.00
N PRO A 236 -18.73 13.67 -6.11
CA PRO A 236 -17.62 13.46 -7.04
C PRO A 236 -17.96 13.92 -8.47
N MET A 237 -17.08 14.74 -9.05
CA MET A 237 -17.24 15.33 -10.37
C MET A 237 -16.42 14.60 -11.44
N HIS A 238 -16.33 13.29 -11.35
CA HIS A 238 -15.71 12.47 -12.39
C HIS A 238 -16.70 12.20 -13.52
N ALA A 239 -16.19 11.91 -14.71
CA ALA A 239 -17.01 11.45 -15.82
C ALA A 239 -17.73 10.15 -15.42
N ALA A 240 -19.03 10.06 -15.77
CA ALA A 240 -19.75 8.81 -15.69
C ALA A 240 -19.33 7.90 -16.85
N GLU A 241 -19.06 6.64 -16.58
CA GLU A 241 -18.83 5.60 -17.58
C GLU A 241 -20.16 5.12 -18.17
#